data_29bfb02cd51438b2f10078c118ad0873
#
_entry.id   29bfb02cd51438b2f10078c118ad0873
#
_cell.length_a   1.000
_cell.length_b   1.000
_cell.length_c   1.000
_cell.angle_alpha   90.00
_cell.angle_beta   90.00
_cell.angle_gamma   90.00
#
_symmetry.space_group_name_H-M   'P 1'
#
loop_
_entity.id
_entity.type
_entity.pdbx_description
1 polymer ?
#
loop_
_entity_poly.entity_id
_entity_poly.type
_entity_poly.pdbx_seq_one_letter_code
_entity_poly.pdbx_strand_id
1 'polypeptide(L)'
;DEVAIYKLWNAILHTARADGQDPESDWELHDAAFEKNLRFLNDNRFDCLRYTASNGTDLVIGMTKGHEWAGGKGETPDGHPFFPNIPTEEVFTSPDRMRADGIVYSAMPLIHHGNKVDDFWIKFENGRVVDYDARVGKATLASIIDTDEGAAHLGEVALISKNTPIRESGILFYDTLYDENASCHLALGVGFPECIEGGYDMSKEELIEHGVNVSSTHVDFMIGTDDIDI
;
A
#
# COMPACT_ATOMS: atom_id res chain seq x y z
N ASP A 1 20.58 23.23 -8.49
CA ASP A 1 20.06 24.54 -8.06
C ASP A 1 19.77 24.48 -6.55
N GLU A 2 20.47 25.29 -5.74
CA GLU A 2 20.39 25.29 -4.26
C GLU A 2 18.94 25.53 -3.76
N VAL A 3 18.16 26.35 -4.46
CA VAL A 3 16.75 26.65 -4.11
C VAL A 3 15.89 25.39 -4.28
N ALA A 4 16.11 24.60 -5.31
CA ALA A 4 15.37 23.36 -5.53
C ALA A 4 15.70 22.30 -4.47
N ILE A 5 16.98 22.18 -4.13
CA ILE A 5 17.46 21.29 -3.07
C ILE A 5 16.83 21.68 -1.72
N TYR A 6 16.84 22.99 -1.40
CA TYR A 6 16.24 23.48 -0.16
C TYR A 6 14.72 23.21 -0.08
N LYS A 7 13.99 23.42 -1.19
CA LYS A 7 12.56 23.10 -1.25
C LYS A 7 12.30 21.62 -1.06
N LEU A 8 13.10 20.76 -1.69
CA LEU A 8 12.95 19.31 -1.55
C LEU A 8 13.24 18.87 -0.09
N TRP A 9 14.30 19.38 0.52
CA TRP A 9 14.60 19.08 1.93
C TRP A 9 13.47 19.51 2.87
N ASN A 10 12.90 20.71 2.67
CA ASN A 10 11.77 21.15 3.49
C ASN A 10 10.55 20.23 3.29
N ALA A 11 10.27 19.78 2.07
CA ALA A 11 9.20 18.85 1.82
C ALA A 11 9.46 17.49 2.51
N ILE A 12 10.68 16.97 2.42
CA ILE A 12 11.07 15.72 3.10
C ILE A 12 10.90 15.84 4.62
N LEU A 13 11.42 16.90 5.24
CA LEU A 13 11.30 17.11 6.68
C LEU A 13 9.83 17.27 7.11
N HIS A 14 9.02 17.99 6.33
CA HIS A 14 7.61 18.19 6.61
C HIS A 14 6.83 16.87 6.54
N THR A 15 7.01 16.11 5.47
CA THR A 15 6.33 14.83 5.29
C THR A 15 6.79 13.77 6.27
N ALA A 16 8.03 13.86 6.76
CA ALA A 16 8.56 13.03 7.84
C ALA A 16 8.20 13.53 9.24
N ARG A 17 7.36 14.58 9.39
CA ARG A 17 7.02 15.23 10.68
C ARG A 17 8.24 15.64 11.49
N ALA A 18 9.29 16.10 10.80
CA ALA A 18 10.59 16.47 11.40
C ALA A 18 10.87 17.97 11.37
N ASP A 19 9.94 18.78 10.87
CA ASP A 19 10.05 20.24 10.77
C ASP A 19 9.35 21.01 11.89
N GLY A 20 8.64 20.30 12.78
CA GLY A 20 7.95 20.86 13.94
C GLY A 20 8.90 21.33 15.05
N GLN A 21 8.35 21.97 16.08
CA GLN A 21 9.12 22.36 17.27
C GLN A 21 9.45 21.18 18.17
N ASP A 22 8.65 20.12 18.12
CA ASP A 22 8.80 18.91 18.92
C ASP A 22 8.43 17.68 18.06
N PRO A 23 9.34 17.24 17.17
CA PRO A 23 9.10 16.09 16.31
C PRO A 23 8.81 14.78 17.06
N GLU A 24 9.38 14.62 18.26
CA GLU A 24 9.14 13.43 19.09
C GLU A 24 7.67 13.35 19.51
N SER A 25 7.12 14.46 20.01
CA SER A 25 5.70 14.54 20.37
C SER A 25 4.77 14.37 19.16
N ASP A 26 5.15 14.92 17.99
CA ASP A 26 4.38 14.74 16.74
C ASP A 26 4.31 13.26 16.33
N TRP A 27 5.41 12.53 16.47
CA TRP A 27 5.46 11.09 16.22
C TRP A 27 4.70 10.26 17.27
N GLU A 28 4.70 10.64 18.55
CA GLU A 28 3.88 9.98 19.58
C GLU A 28 2.39 10.10 19.27
N LEU A 29 1.94 11.27 18.83
CA LEU A 29 0.54 11.49 18.43
C LEU A 29 0.19 10.69 17.17
N HIS A 30 1.10 10.60 16.23
CA HIS A 30 0.93 9.83 14.99
C HIS A 30 0.83 8.33 15.29
N ASP A 31 1.69 7.82 16.14
CA ASP A 31 1.68 6.44 16.62
C ASP A 31 0.35 6.06 17.32
N ALA A 32 -0.15 6.95 18.17
CA ALA A 32 -1.44 6.75 18.81
C ALA A 32 -2.61 6.66 17.80
N ALA A 33 -2.50 7.34 16.65
CA ALA A 33 -3.46 7.22 15.57
C ALA A 33 -3.36 5.86 14.85
N PHE A 34 -2.14 5.35 14.61
CA PHE A 34 -1.93 3.99 14.11
C PHE A 34 -2.55 2.94 15.02
N GLU A 35 -2.24 2.97 16.31
CA GLU A 35 -2.78 2.01 17.27
C GLU A 35 -4.32 2.00 17.29
N LYS A 36 -4.94 3.17 17.15
CA LYS A 36 -6.41 3.27 17.09
C LYS A 36 -6.96 2.60 15.83
N ASN A 37 -6.35 2.87 14.66
CA ASN A 37 -6.79 2.31 13.40
C ASN A 37 -6.57 0.80 13.34
N LEU A 38 -5.40 0.33 13.76
CA LEU A 38 -5.08 -1.11 13.84
C LEU A 38 -6.05 -1.84 14.75
N ARG A 39 -6.35 -1.29 15.93
CA ARG A 39 -7.31 -1.86 16.86
C ARG A 39 -8.70 -1.96 16.25
N PHE A 40 -9.17 -0.90 15.58
CA PHE A 40 -10.46 -0.91 14.90
C PHE A 40 -10.53 -2.00 13.82
N LEU A 41 -9.52 -2.11 12.96
CA LEU A 41 -9.50 -3.07 11.87
C LEU A 41 -9.37 -4.50 12.38
N ASN A 42 -8.47 -4.76 13.32
CA ASN A 42 -8.25 -6.09 13.90
C ASN A 42 -9.39 -6.59 14.77
N ASP A 43 -10.09 -5.70 15.49
CA ASP A 43 -11.26 -6.06 16.31
C ASP A 43 -12.47 -6.43 15.43
N ASN A 44 -12.68 -5.73 14.31
CA ASN A 44 -13.83 -5.96 13.43
C ASN A 44 -13.61 -7.12 12.44
N ARG A 45 -12.38 -7.44 12.07
CA ARG A 45 -12.03 -8.56 11.16
C ARG A 45 -12.93 -8.64 9.93
N PHE A 46 -12.97 -7.57 9.16
CA PHE A 46 -13.81 -7.47 7.95
C PHE A 46 -13.45 -8.59 6.97
N ASP A 47 -14.44 -9.32 6.46
CA ASP A 47 -14.22 -10.40 5.49
C ASP A 47 -13.78 -9.89 4.11
N CYS A 48 -14.21 -8.68 3.75
CA CYS A 48 -13.83 -8.02 2.49
C CYS A 48 -13.88 -6.50 2.62
N LEU A 49 -13.19 -5.82 1.69
CA LEU A 49 -13.31 -4.40 1.44
C LEU A 49 -13.89 -4.19 0.03
N ARG A 50 -14.79 -3.21 -0.12
CA ARG A 50 -15.29 -2.79 -1.44
C ARG A 50 -14.89 -1.36 -1.68
N TYR A 51 -14.15 -1.14 -2.75
CA TYR A 51 -13.69 0.17 -3.22
C TYR A 51 -14.59 0.67 -4.34
N THR A 52 -15.13 1.88 -4.18
CA THR A 52 -15.87 2.56 -5.24
C THR A 52 -15.40 4.00 -5.39
N ALA A 53 -15.30 4.50 -6.63
CA ALA A 53 -14.98 5.89 -6.92
C ALA A 53 -15.56 6.36 -8.26
N SER A 54 -15.69 7.68 -8.45
CA SER A 54 -16.27 8.26 -9.68
C SER A 54 -15.41 8.03 -10.93
N ASN A 55 -14.14 7.69 -10.77
CA ASN A 55 -13.24 7.35 -11.88
C ASN A 55 -13.56 6.00 -12.54
N GLY A 56 -14.51 5.23 -12.00
CA GLY A 56 -14.92 3.91 -12.49
C GLY A 56 -14.41 2.75 -11.66
N THR A 57 -13.69 2.99 -10.58
CA THR A 57 -13.29 1.94 -9.63
C THR A 57 -14.53 1.32 -9.00
N ASP A 58 -14.63 -0.01 -9.12
CA ASP A 58 -15.59 -0.87 -8.41
C ASP A 58 -14.89 -2.23 -8.23
N LEU A 59 -14.26 -2.42 -7.07
CA LEU A 59 -13.42 -3.58 -6.77
C LEU A 59 -13.78 -4.12 -5.39
N VAL A 60 -13.99 -5.43 -5.29
CA VAL A 60 -14.13 -6.14 -4.01
C VAL A 60 -12.88 -6.99 -3.78
N ILE A 61 -12.29 -6.86 -2.60
CA ILE A 61 -11.11 -7.61 -2.18
C ILE A 61 -11.45 -8.37 -0.90
N GLY A 62 -11.36 -9.70 -0.94
CA GLY A 62 -11.55 -10.56 0.23
C GLY A 62 -10.26 -10.67 1.05
N MET A 63 -10.40 -10.72 2.36
CA MET A 63 -9.30 -10.90 3.29
C MET A 63 -8.99 -12.38 3.50
N THR A 64 -7.72 -12.70 3.82
CA THR A 64 -7.33 -14.05 4.25
C THR A 64 -8.00 -14.40 5.56
N LYS A 65 -8.25 -15.69 5.79
CA LYS A 65 -8.71 -16.14 7.09
C LYS A 65 -7.60 -16.01 8.11
N GLY A 66 -7.84 -15.27 9.19
CA GLY A 66 -6.82 -14.97 10.18
C GLY A 66 -5.90 -13.81 9.80
N HIS A 67 -6.34 -12.94 8.87
CA HIS A 67 -5.59 -11.72 8.55
C HIS A 67 -5.43 -10.83 9.77
N GLU A 68 -4.30 -10.16 9.80
CA GLU A 68 -3.95 -9.14 10.78
C GLU A 68 -3.52 -7.88 10.03
N TRP A 69 -3.99 -6.73 10.50
CA TRP A 69 -3.55 -5.44 10.02
C TRP A 69 -2.28 -5.04 10.77
N ALA A 70 -1.28 -4.62 10.04
CA ALA A 70 0.00 -4.13 10.53
C ALA A 70 0.21 -2.66 10.16
N GLY A 71 1.23 -2.02 10.70
CA GLY A 71 1.61 -0.63 10.43
C GLY A 71 2.16 0.06 11.67
N GLY A 72 2.73 1.25 11.50
CA GLY A 72 3.31 2.01 12.61
C GLY A 72 4.61 1.43 13.14
N LYS A 73 4.70 1.20 14.47
CA LYS A 73 5.91 0.70 15.12
C LYS A 73 6.17 -0.78 14.88
N GLY A 74 7.46 -1.08 14.67
CA GLY A 74 8.00 -2.42 14.86
C GLY A 74 8.71 -2.54 16.21
N GLU A 75 9.15 -3.73 16.56
CA GLU A 75 9.92 -4.02 17.76
C GLU A 75 11.16 -4.85 17.39
N THR A 76 12.32 -4.44 17.92
CA THR A 76 13.55 -5.20 17.76
C THR A 76 13.52 -6.49 18.59
N PRO A 77 14.35 -7.51 18.30
CA PRO A 77 14.36 -8.76 19.07
C PRO A 77 14.67 -8.58 20.57
N ASP A 78 15.27 -7.47 20.96
CA ASP A 78 15.55 -7.09 22.36
C ASP A 78 14.52 -6.13 22.98
N GLY A 79 13.39 -5.91 22.27
CA GLY A 79 12.21 -5.21 22.79
C GLY A 79 12.26 -3.68 22.67
N HIS A 80 13.11 -3.13 21.77
CA HIS A 80 13.09 -1.70 21.50
C HIS A 80 12.13 -1.34 20.38
N PRO A 81 11.17 -0.42 20.62
CA PRO A 81 10.26 0.05 19.57
C PRO A 81 11.00 0.94 18.56
N PHE A 82 10.64 0.85 17.29
CA PHE A 82 11.15 1.71 16.22
C PHE A 82 10.13 1.82 15.09
N PHE A 83 10.27 2.84 14.25
CA PHE A 83 9.51 2.94 13.00
C PHE A 83 10.36 2.38 11.87
N PRO A 84 9.94 1.31 11.19
CA PRO A 84 10.68 0.72 10.06
C PRO A 84 10.86 1.69 8.90
N ASN A 85 9.84 2.50 8.63
CA ASN A 85 9.78 3.47 7.55
C ASN A 85 9.53 4.89 8.09
N ILE A 86 10.18 5.89 7.51
CA ILE A 86 9.94 7.31 7.74
C ILE A 86 10.01 8.03 6.38
N PRO A 87 8.89 8.58 5.87
CA PRO A 87 7.54 8.61 6.46
C PRO A 87 6.84 7.26 6.43
N THR A 88 5.78 7.14 7.24
CA THR A 88 4.79 6.07 7.17
C THR A 88 3.41 6.62 7.56
N GLU A 89 2.39 6.31 6.77
CA GLU A 89 1.00 6.77 6.95
C GLU A 89 0.01 5.61 6.85
N GLU A 90 0.48 4.42 6.56
CA GLU A 90 -0.31 3.27 6.18
C GLU A 90 -0.62 2.32 7.34
N VAL A 91 -1.81 1.73 7.29
CA VAL A 91 -2.11 0.46 7.91
C VAL A 91 -2.43 -0.53 6.80
N PHE A 92 -1.78 -1.68 6.80
CA PHE A 92 -1.81 -2.62 5.69
C PHE A 92 -2.08 -4.06 6.12
N THR A 93 -2.50 -4.88 5.17
CA THR A 93 -2.65 -6.32 5.35
C THR A 93 -2.49 -7.04 4.02
N SER A 94 -2.27 -8.36 4.06
CA SER A 94 -2.27 -9.21 2.87
C SER A 94 -3.66 -9.75 2.60
N PRO A 95 -4.25 -9.42 1.43
CA PRO A 95 -5.55 -9.97 1.01
C PRO A 95 -5.43 -11.44 0.62
N ASP A 96 -6.57 -12.11 0.47
CA ASP A 96 -6.62 -13.44 -0.15
C ASP A 96 -6.37 -13.33 -1.65
N ARG A 97 -5.30 -13.96 -2.11
CA ARG A 97 -4.84 -13.93 -3.51
C ARG A 97 -5.90 -14.33 -4.54
N MET A 98 -6.91 -15.10 -4.13
CA MET A 98 -7.96 -15.61 -5.00
C MET A 98 -9.27 -14.81 -4.90
N ARG A 99 -9.32 -13.76 -4.08
CA ARG A 99 -10.57 -13.05 -3.77
C ARG A 99 -10.53 -11.56 -4.12
N ALA A 100 -10.15 -11.23 -5.35
CA ALA A 100 -10.27 -9.88 -5.90
C ALA A 100 -11.12 -9.94 -7.18
N ASP A 101 -12.22 -9.18 -7.22
CA ASP A 101 -13.15 -9.14 -8.35
C ASP A 101 -13.60 -7.71 -8.63
N GLY A 102 -13.42 -7.27 -9.87
CA GLY A 102 -13.81 -5.94 -10.32
C GLY A 102 -12.70 -5.19 -11.04
N ILE A 103 -12.82 -3.87 -11.08
CA ILE A 103 -11.87 -2.98 -11.76
C ILE A 103 -11.41 -1.87 -10.83
N VAL A 104 -10.13 -1.53 -10.93
CA VAL A 104 -9.54 -0.43 -10.19
C VAL A 104 -8.76 0.49 -11.12
N TYR A 105 -8.92 1.80 -10.92
CA TYR A 105 -8.19 2.84 -11.64
C TYR A 105 -7.13 3.46 -10.76
N SER A 106 -5.95 3.71 -11.32
CA SER A 106 -4.89 4.43 -10.62
C SER A 106 -5.30 5.87 -10.31
N ALA A 107 -4.95 6.36 -9.13
CA ALA A 107 -5.13 7.75 -8.74
C ALA A 107 -3.87 8.61 -8.98
N MET A 108 -2.71 7.97 -9.05
CA MET A 108 -1.40 8.61 -9.23
C MET A 108 -0.54 7.81 -10.20
N PRO A 109 0.48 8.44 -10.81
CA PRO A 109 1.47 7.71 -11.60
C PRO A 109 2.27 6.72 -10.76
N LEU A 110 2.56 5.56 -11.32
CA LEU A 110 3.50 4.57 -10.80
C LEU A 110 4.86 4.75 -11.47
N ILE A 111 5.94 4.75 -10.69
CA ILE A 111 7.31 4.79 -11.19
C ILE A 111 7.96 3.44 -10.90
N HIS A 112 8.27 2.67 -11.94
CA HIS A 112 8.89 1.36 -11.81
C HIS A 112 10.17 1.29 -12.63
N HIS A 113 11.32 1.09 -11.94
CA HIS A 113 12.65 1.07 -12.55
C HIS A 113 12.91 2.29 -13.48
N GLY A 114 12.48 3.49 -13.04
CA GLY A 114 12.64 4.73 -13.81
C GLY A 114 11.66 4.91 -14.98
N ASN A 115 10.75 3.95 -15.19
CA ASN A 115 9.69 4.06 -16.19
C ASN A 115 8.39 4.50 -15.53
N LYS A 116 7.69 5.43 -16.16
CA LYS A 116 6.40 5.93 -15.71
C LYS A 116 5.27 5.08 -16.29
N VAL A 117 4.35 4.62 -15.42
CA VAL A 117 3.04 4.10 -15.80
C VAL A 117 2.00 5.09 -15.29
N ASP A 118 1.11 5.56 -16.17
CA ASP A 118 0.19 6.64 -15.82
C ASP A 118 -1.17 6.46 -16.49
N ASP A 119 -2.21 6.87 -15.75
CA ASP A 119 -3.61 6.80 -16.20
C ASP A 119 -3.93 5.36 -16.65
N PHE A 120 -3.83 4.45 -15.71
CA PHE A 120 -4.01 3.02 -15.95
C PHE A 120 -5.11 2.44 -15.08
N TRP A 121 -5.58 1.28 -15.51
CA TRP A 121 -6.53 0.47 -14.76
C TRP A 121 -6.17 -1.01 -14.86
N ILE A 122 -6.63 -1.76 -13.85
CA ILE A 122 -6.43 -3.21 -13.75
C ILE A 122 -7.78 -3.86 -13.42
N LYS A 123 -8.12 -4.94 -14.12
CA LYS A 123 -9.32 -5.74 -13.87
C LYS A 123 -8.94 -7.09 -13.28
N PHE A 124 -9.61 -7.47 -12.22
CA PHE A 124 -9.44 -8.74 -11.52
C PHE A 124 -10.67 -9.62 -11.68
N GLU A 125 -10.45 -10.94 -11.82
CA GLU A 125 -11.46 -11.97 -11.70
C GLU A 125 -10.89 -13.15 -10.89
N ASN A 126 -11.56 -13.54 -9.81
CA ASN A 126 -11.10 -14.60 -8.90
C ASN A 126 -9.66 -14.36 -8.42
N GLY A 127 -9.32 -13.13 -8.05
CA GLY A 127 -8.02 -12.71 -7.54
C GLY A 127 -6.95 -12.47 -8.59
N ARG A 128 -7.16 -12.86 -9.86
CA ARG A 128 -6.16 -12.75 -10.92
C ARG A 128 -6.43 -11.53 -11.81
N VAL A 129 -5.37 -10.84 -12.21
CA VAL A 129 -5.44 -9.85 -13.30
C VAL A 129 -5.85 -10.55 -14.60
N VAL A 130 -6.96 -10.10 -15.19
CA VAL A 130 -7.50 -10.63 -16.46
C VAL A 130 -7.45 -9.63 -17.59
N ASP A 131 -7.43 -8.33 -17.28
CA ASP A 131 -7.31 -7.27 -18.28
C ASP A 131 -6.71 -6.00 -17.66
N TYR A 132 -6.04 -5.17 -18.44
CA TYR A 132 -5.45 -3.92 -18.03
C TYR A 132 -5.14 -3.02 -19.22
N ASP A 133 -5.09 -1.71 -18.97
CA ASP A 133 -4.59 -0.75 -19.95
C ASP A 133 -3.93 0.43 -19.25
N ALA A 134 -3.12 1.18 -19.98
CA ALA A 134 -2.47 2.39 -19.51
C ALA A 134 -2.28 3.37 -20.66
N ARG A 135 -2.59 4.64 -20.42
CA ARG A 135 -2.31 5.69 -21.41
C ARG A 135 -0.80 5.88 -21.61
N VAL A 136 -0.01 5.72 -20.56
CA VAL A 136 1.45 5.78 -20.58
C VAL A 136 2.02 4.53 -19.91
N GLY A 137 3.02 3.89 -20.51
CA GLY A 137 3.77 2.81 -19.88
C GLY A 137 3.07 1.44 -19.86
N LYS A 138 2.11 1.18 -20.76
CA LYS A 138 1.42 -0.13 -20.83
C LYS A 138 2.39 -1.32 -20.89
N ALA A 139 3.50 -1.19 -21.62
CA ALA A 139 4.50 -2.26 -21.71
C ALA A 139 5.21 -2.51 -20.37
N THR A 140 5.42 -1.46 -19.57
CA THR A 140 5.97 -1.58 -18.22
C THR A 140 4.96 -2.26 -17.30
N LEU A 141 3.68 -1.87 -17.34
CA LEU A 141 2.62 -2.53 -16.58
C LEU A 141 2.51 -4.02 -16.94
N ALA A 142 2.57 -4.34 -18.24
CA ALA A 142 2.61 -5.73 -18.70
C ALA A 142 3.80 -6.49 -18.10
N SER A 143 4.99 -5.92 -18.11
CA SER A 143 6.19 -6.57 -17.57
C SER A 143 6.13 -6.79 -16.05
N ILE A 144 5.44 -5.93 -15.32
CA ILE A 144 5.18 -6.11 -13.88
C ILE A 144 4.26 -7.35 -13.68
N ILE A 145 3.13 -7.38 -14.37
CA ILE A 145 2.13 -8.46 -14.26
C ILE A 145 2.70 -9.80 -14.71
N ASP A 146 3.58 -9.81 -15.72
CA ASP A 146 4.18 -11.02 -16.32
C ASP A 146 5.49 -11.47 -15.63
N THR A 147 5.88 -10.86 -14.49
CA THR A 147 7.14 -11.19 -13.79
C THR A 147 7.16 -12.67 -13.35
N ASP A 148 6.11 -13.13 -12.71
CA ASP A 148 5.86 -14.52 -12.36
C ASP A 148 4.35 -14.76 -12.15
N GLU A 149 3.95 -15.97 -11.74
CA GLU A 149 2.53 -16.28 -11.53
C GLU A 149 1.91 -15.41 -10.42
N GLY A 150 2.64 -15.16 -9.33
CA GLY A 150 2.17 -14.36 -8.20
C GLY A 150 2.04 -12.88 -8.54
N ALA A 151 2.81 -12.37 -9.50
CA ALA A 151 2.77 -10.96 -9.91
C ALA A 151 1.42 -10.53 -10.51
N ALA A 152 0.60 -11.49 -10.95
CA ALA A 152 -0.75 -11.22 -11.43
C ALA A 152 -1.83 -11.25 -10.33
N HIS A 153 -1.44 -11.28 -9.06
CA HIS A 153 -2.32 -11.28 -7.90
C HIS A 153 -1.96 -10.16 -6.93
N LEU A 154 -2.93 -9.76 -6.10
CA LEU A 154 -2.67 -8.80 -5.04
C LEU A 154 -1.87 -9.45 -3.90
N GLY A 155 -0.89 -8.74 -3.37
CA GLY A 155 -0.13 -9.06 -2.18
C GLY A 155 -0.44 -8.16 -1.00
N GLU A 156 -0.92 -6.94 -1.30
CA GLU A 156 -1.20 -5.95 -0.27
C GLU A 156 -2.44 -5.13 -0.53
N VAL A 157 -3.06 -4.76 0.58
CA VAL A 157 -4.08 -3.71 0.71
C VAL A 157 -3.62 -2.74 1.78
N ALA A 158 -3.41 -1.48 1.43
CA ALA A 158 -3.02 -0.42 2.36
C ALA A 158 -4.10 0.67 2.45
N LEU A 159 -4.44 1.04 3.68
CA LEU A 159 -5.37 2.11 4.00
C LEU A 159 -4.60 3.31 4.56
N ILE A 160 -4.77 4.46 3.92
CA ILE A 160 -4.11 5.71 4.27
C ILE A 160 -5.16 6.81 4.39
N SER A 161 -5.02 7.64 5.42
CA SER A 161 -5.85 8.83 5.57
C SER A 161 -5.64 9.76 4.37
N LYS A 162 -6.73 10.38 3.88
CA LYS A 162 -6.61 11.38 2.81
C LYS A 162 -5.95 12.69 3.25
N ASN A 163 -5.70 12.88 4.53
CA ASN A 163 -5.09 14.09 5.09
C ASN A 163 -3.66 13.81 5.55
N THR A 164 -2.83 13.21 4.70
CA THR A 164 -1.41 13.00 5.02
C THR A 164 -0.57 14.18 4.57
N PRO A 165 0.53 14.50 5.27
CA PRO A 165 1.44 15.57 4.84
C PRO A 165 2.00 15.36 3.43
N ILE A 166 2.18 14.09 3.02
CA ILE A 166 2.64 13.74 1.68
C ILE A 166 1.61 14.15 0.62
N ARG A 167 0.34 13.77 0.81
CA ARG A 167 -0.74 14.16 -0.10
C ARG A 167 -0.94 15.68 -0.14
N GLU A 168 -0.93 16.33 1.02
CA GLU A 168 -1.12 17.77 1.13
C GLU A 168 0.01 18.57 0.48
N SER A 169 1.23 18.01 0.42
CA SER A 169 2.37 18.62 -0.28
C SER A 169 2.13 18.81 -1.79
N GLY A 170 1.29 17.95 -2.39
CA GLY A 170 1.04 17.92 -3.83
C GLY A 170 2.27 17.55 -4.66
N ILE A 171 3.32 17.02 -4.04
CA ILE A 171 4.57 16.64 -4.69
C ILE A 171 4.53 15.16 -5.02
N LEU A 172 4.85 14.81 -6.28
CA LEU A 172 5.23 13.46 -6.66
C LEU A 172 6.75 13.35 -6.48
N PHE A 173 7.17 12.51 -5.54
CA PHE A 173 8.59 12.39 -5.14
C PHE A 173 9.40 11.51 -6.10
N TYR A 174 8.73 10.69 -6.91
CA TYR A 174 9.37 9.64 -7.73
C TYR A 174 10.14 8.62 -6.89
N ASP A 175 9.65 8.41 -5.68
CA ASP A 175 10.15 7.46 -4.71
C ASP A 175 8.95 6.71 -4.12
N THR A 176 8.96 5.37 -4.21
CA THR A 176 7.79 4.54 -3.87
C THR A 176 7.39 4.74 -2.43
N LEU A 177 8.35 4.75 -1.48
CA LEU A 177 8.06 4.93 -0.05
C LEU A 177 7.29 6.24 0.24
N TYR A 178 7.59 7.32 -0.47
CA TYR A 178 6.85 8.58 -0.31
C TYR A 178 5.51 8.53 -1.03
N ASP A 179 5.52 8.15 -2.29
CA ASP A 179 4.35 8.27 -3.16
C ASP A 179 3.22 7.30 -2.75
N GLU A 180 3.54 6.10 -2.27
CA GLU A 180 2.56 5.15 -1.72
C GLU A 180 1.87 5.69 -0.47
N ASN A 181 2.60 6.40 0.40
CA ASN A 181 2.08 7.02 1.62
C ASN A 181 1.24 8.29 1.37
N ALA A 182 1.07 8.72 0.12
CA ALA A 182 0.15 9.79 -0.25
C ALA A 182 -1.31 9.33 -0.37
N SER A 183 -1.60 8.02 -0.48
CA SER A 183 -2.90 7.53 -0.90
C SER A 183 -3.11 6.05 -0.54
N CYS A 184 -4.36 5.66 -0.29
CA CYS A 184 -4.67 4.23 -0.28
C CYS A 184 -4.10 3.57 -1.53
N HIS A 185 -3.45 2.43 -1.35
CA HIS A 185 -2.80 1.71 -2.42
C HIS A 185 -3.03 0.20 -2.33
N LEU A 186 -2.73 -0.47 -3.42
CA LEU A 186 -2.69 -1.92 -3.54
C LEU A 186 -1.32 -2.30 -4.07
N ALA A 187 -0.82 -3.49 -3.74
CA ALA A 187 0.36 -4.02 -4.40
C ALA A 187 0.06 -5.28 -5.22
N LEU A 188 0.64 -5.34 -6.41
CA LEU A 188 0.79 -6.60 -7.15
C LEU A 188 2.01 -7.35 -6.65
N GLY A 189 1.88 -8.67 -6.45
CA GLY A 189 3.02 -9.51 -6.10
C GLY A 189 2.97 -10.07 -4.68
N VAL A 190 4.13 -10.16 -4.02
CA VAL A 190 4.26 -10.85 -2.73
C VAL A 190 3.46 -10.17 -1.62
N GLY A 191 2.79 -10.98 -0.80
CA GLY A 191 2.16 -10.56 0.45
C GLY A 191 3.10 -10.74 1.65
N PHE A 192 2.67 -10.23 2.81
CA PHE A 192 3.46 -10.18 4.02
C PHE A 192 3.06 -11.28 5.00
N PRO A 193 4.00 -12.15 5.41
CA PRO A 193 3.72 -13.19 6.41
C PRO A 193 3.23 -12.66 7.75
N GLU A 194 3.68 -11.47 8.17
CA GLU A 194 3.23 -10.78 9.39
C GLU A 194 1.74 -10.39 9.39
N CYS A 195 1.13 -10.35 8.21
CA CYS A 195 -0.29 -10.01 8.05
C CYS A 195 -1.23 -11.20 8.19
N ILE A 196 -0.75 -12.35 8.67
CA ILE A 196 -1.57 -13.53 8.97
C ILE A 196 -1.10 -14.18 10.27
N GLU A 197 -2.04 -14.63 11.08
CA GLU A 197 -1.76 -15.31 12.34
C GLU A 197 -0.83 -16.53 12.14
N GLY A 198 0.37 -16.49 12.77
CA GLY A 198 1.39 -17.52 12.67
C GLY A 198 2.19 -17.54 11.35
N GLY A 199 2.02 -16.56 10.48
CA GLY A 199 2.60 -16.55 9.14
C GLY A 199 4.12 -16.57 9.07
N TYR A 200 4.82 -16.04 10.07
CA TYR A 200 6.30 -16.13 10.13
C TYR A 200 6.85 -17.55 10.25
N ASP A 201 6.05 -18.48 10.79
CA ASP A 201 6.42 -19.89 10.95
C ASP A 201 5.99 -20.75 9.76
N MET A 202 5.26 -20.19 8.80
CA MET A 202 4.73 -20.88 7.64
C MET A 202 5.75 -20.96 6.51
N SER A 203 5.79 -22.10 5.81
CA SER A 203 6.44 -22.24 4.50
C SER A 203 5.70 -21.43 3.43
N LYS A 204 6.34 -21.23 2.27
CA LYS A 204 5.69 -20.56 1.13
C LYS A 204 4.43 -21.28 0.66
N GLU A 205 4.44 -22.61 0.69
CA GLU A 205 3.32 -23.45 0.33
C GLU A 205 2.15 -23.27 1.31
N GLU A 206 2.43 -23.25 2.60
CA GLU A 206 1.44 -22.97 3.64
C GLU A 206 0.86 -21.55 3.54
N LEU A 207 1.69 -20.55 3.27
CA LEU A 207 1.19 -19.16 3.02
C LEU A 207 0.20 -19.13 1.86
N ILE A 208 0.49 -19.80 0.74
CA ILE A 208 -0.40 -19.91 -0.41
C ILE A 208 -1.71 -20.63 -0.05
N GLU A 209 -1.65 -21.71 0.70
CA GLU A 209 -2.84 -22.45 1.17
C GLU A 209 -3.73 -21.59 2.08
N HIS A 210 -3.14 -20.63 2.82
CA HIS A 210 -3.84 -19.67 3.64
C HIS A 210 -4.28 -18.41 2.87
N GLY A 211 -3.99 -18.34 1.57
CA GLY A 211 -4.42 -17.23 0.70
C GLY A 211 -3.40 -16.10 0.56
N VAL A 212 -2.29 -16.11 1.29
CA VAL A 212 -1.23 -15.09 1.12
C VAL A 212 -0.50 -15.32 -0.20
N ASN A 213 -0.31 -14.26 -0.96
CA ASN A 213 0.33 -14.37 -2.27
C ASN A 213 1.86 -14.46 -2.16
N VAL A 214 2.46 -15.27 -2.99
CA VAL A 214 3.92 -15.46 -3.09
C VAL A 214 4.38 -15.07 -4.49
N SER A 215 5.36 -14.19 -4.58
CA SER A 215 5.94 -13.69 -5.82
C SER A 215 7.40 -13.27 -5.60
N SER A 216 8.13 -13.04 -6.66
CA SER A 216 9.47 -12.43 -6.64
C SER A 216 9.44 -10.90 -6.75
N THR A 217 8.26 -10.31 -6.90
CA THR A 217 8.06 -8.85 -7.01
C THR A 217 7.03 -8.37 -6.02
N HIS A 218 7.08 -7.06 -5.71
CA HIS A 218 6.08 -6.31 -4.96
C HIS A 218 6.05 -4.91 -5.57
N VAL A 219 4.89 -4.49 -6.07
CA VAL A 219 4.76 -3.22 -6.78
C VAL A 219 3.48 -2.51 -6.36
N ASP A 220 3.64 -1.44 -5.61
CA ASP A 220 2.57 -0.59 -5.10
C ASP A 220 2.03 0.33 -6.17
N PHE A 221 0.72 0.51 -6.18
CA PHE A 221 0.04 1.48 -7.03
C PHE A 221 -1.11 2.17 -6.30
N MET A 222 -1.13 3.48 -6.37
CA MET A 222 -2.03 4.34 -5.63
C MET A 222 -3.42 4.40 -6.29
N ILE A 223 -4.47 4.21 -5.48
CA ILE A 223 -5.87 4.14 -5.93
C ILE A 223 -6.78 5.17 -5.23
N GLY A 224 -6.30 5.80 -4.14
CA GLY A 224 -7.11 6.69 -3.32
C GLY A 224 -7.37 8.03 -3.99
N THR A 225 -8.55 8.20 -4.57
CA THR A 225 -9.08 9.50 -5.03
C THR A 225 -9.70 10.29 -3.87
N ASP A 226 -10.12 11.54 -4.11
CA ASP A 226 -10.79 12.35 -3.09
C ASP A 226 -12.17 11.81 -2.71
N ASP A 227 -12.79 11.06 -3.60
CA ASP A 227 -14.15 10.50 -3.49
C ASP A 227 -14.18 8.98 -3.36
N ILE A 228 -13.02 8.34 -3.13
CA ILE A 228 -13.00 6.89 -2.90
C ILE A 228 -13.76 6.56 -1.62
N ASP A 229 -14.61 5.56 -1.70
CA ASP A 229 -15.36 4.96 -0.59
C ASP A 229 -14.94 3.51 -0.42
N ILE A 230 -14.77 3.10 0.86
CA ILE A 230 -14.25 1.76 1.19
C ILE A 230 -15.14 1.12 2.25
#